data_a7307cc5bc6585e094fbeb52f0a74682
#
_entry.id   a7307cc5bc6585e094fbeb52f0a74682
#
_cell.length_a   1.000
_cell.length_b   1.000
_cell.length_c   1.000
_cell.angle_alpha   90.00
_cell.angle_beta   90.00
_cell.angle_gamma   90.00
#
_symmetry.space_group_name_H-M   'P 1'
#
loop_
_entity.id
_entity.type
_entity.pdbx_description
1 polymer ?
#
loop_
_entity_poly.entity_id
_entity_poly.type
_entity_poly.pdbx_seq_one_letter_code
_entity_poly.pdbx_strand_id
1 'polypeptide(L)'
;MRREADAIKALGATSLYLFGSVARDDAETASDLDLFLDYDPTKKFSLIDLVEIKHFLEDRLAVEVDVTTRDSLHPMLREDIERSATRVF
;
A
#
# COMPACT_ATOMS: atom_id res chain seq x y z
N MET A 1 -14.80 -1.16 1.96
CA MET A 1 -13.64 -0.32 2.31
C MET A 1 -13.84 1.19 2.18
N ARG A 2 -15.06 1.65 2.01
CA ARG A 2 -15.27 3.09 1.82
C ARG A 2 -14.82 3.93 3.02
N ARG A 3 -15.11 3.47 4.25
CA ARG A 3 -14.68 4.19 5.45
C ARG A 3 -13.17 4.15 5.63
N GLU A 4 -12.58 3.02 5.32
CA GLU A 4 -11.14 2.85 5.39
C GLU A 4 -10.44 3.72 4.36
N ALA A 5 -11.04 3.85 3.17
CA ALA A 5 -10.50 4.71 2.14
C ALA A 5 -10.50 6.18 2.60
N ASP A 6 -11.58 6.63 3.22
CA ASP A 6 -11.66 8.00 3.71
C ASP A 6 -10.62 8.26 4.80
N ALA A 7 -10.43 7.32 5.71
CA ALA A 7 -9.44 7.45 6.78
C ALA A 7 -8.02 7.50 6.22
N ILE A 8 -7.72 6.65 5.24
CA ILE A 8 -6.40 6.61 4.61
C ILE A 8 -6.15 7.88 3.82
N LYS A 9 -7.16 8.38 3.11
CA LYS A 9 -7.04 9.65 2.39
C LYS A 9 -6.80 10.81 3.34
N ALA A 10 -7.39 10.77 4.51
CA ALA A 10 -7.18 11.80 5.53
C ALA A 10 -5.73 11.82 6.02
N LEU A 11 -5.04 10.70 5.94
CA LEU A 11 -3.62 10.61 6.30
C LEU A 11 -2.70 11.08 5.17
N GLY A 12 -3.25 11.38 3.99
CA GLY A 12 -2.49 11.97 2.89
C GLY A 12 -2.39 11.11 1.64
N ALA A 13 -2.87 9.88 1.67
CA ALA A 13 -2.86 9.02 0.50
C ALA A 13 -3.97 9.39 -0.47
N THR A 14 -3.67 9.40 -1.76
CA THR A 14 -4.65 9.70 -2.79
C THR A 14 -5.22 8.46 -3.44
N SER A 15 -4.45 7.39 -3.47
CA SER A 15 -4.87 6.11 -4.07
C SER A 15 -4.14 4.97 -3.39
N LEU A 16 -4.73 3.80 -3.40
CA LEU A 16 -4.16 2.59 -2.83
C LEU A 16 -4.32 1.44 -3.81
N TYR A 17 -3.26 0.65 -3.97
CA TYR A 17 -3.23 -0.47 -4.90
C TYR A 17 -2.70 -1.72 -4.20
N LEU A 18 -3.29 -2.85 -4.56
CA LEU A 18 -2.84 -4.17 -4.10
C LEU A 18 -2.00 -4.82 -5.19
N PHE A 19 -0.84 -5.34 -4.84
CA PHE A 19 0.04 -5.97 -5.81
C PHE A 19 0.75 -7.20 -5.23
N GLY A 20 1.21 -8.02 -6.12
CA GLY A 20 2.34 -8.96 -5.99
C GLY A 20 2.28 -10.11 -5.02
N SER A 21 1.78 -9.94 -3.84
CA SER A 21 1.88 -10.99 -2.82
C SER A 21 1.13 -12.26 -3.20
N VAL A 22 0.00 -12.10 -3.84
CA VAL A 22 -0.86 -13.22 -4.21
C VAL A 22 -0.23 -14.09 -5.29
N ALA A 23 0.58 -13.50 -6.14
CA ALA A 23 1.23 -14.19 -7.24
C ALA A 23 2.55 -14.84 -6.85
N ARG A 24 3.00 -14.66 -5.62
CA ARG A 24 4.26 -15.21 -5.14
C ARG A 24 4.06 -16.48 -4.37
N ASP A 25 4.75 -17.50 -4.80
CA ASP A 25 4.88 -18.73 -4.02
C ASP A 25 6.02 -18.63 -3.02
N ASP A 26 6.38 -17.42 -2.67
CA ASP A 26 7.50 -17.19 -1.79
C ASP A 26 7.04 -17.30 -0.35
N ALA A 27 7.32 -18.44 0.25
CA ALA A 27 6.96 -18.72 1.63
C ALA A 27 7.73 -17.86 2.64
N GLU A 28 8.73 -17.14 2.18
CA GLU A 28 9.53 -16.27 3.05
C GLU A 28 8.93 -14.89 3.22
N THR A 29 7.89 -14.56 2.44
CA THR A 29 7.23 -13.29 2.57
C THR A 29 6.44 -13.26 3.88
N ALA A 30 6.80 -12.34 4.75
CA ALA A 30 6.14 -12.21 6.04
C ALA A 30 4.77 -11.56 5.96
N SER A 31 4.49 -10.84 4.88
CA SER A 31 3.24 -10.11 4.70
C SER A 31 2.24 -10.90 3.90
N ASP A 32 0.98 -10.89 4.33
CA ASP A 32 -0.11 -11.50 3.60
C ASP A 32 -0.53 -10.66 2.40
N LEU A 33 -0.39 -9.36 2.49
CA LEU A 33 -0.76 -8.42 1.42
C LEU A 33 0.36 -7.42 1.19
N ASP A 34 0.64 -7.15 -0.08
CA ASP A 34 1.56 -6.09 -0.47
C ASP A 34 0.78 -4.98 -1.16
N LEU A 35 0.96 -3.76 -0.68
CA LEU A 35 0.23 -2.60 -1.16
C LEU A 35 1.19 -1.46 -1.47
N PHE A 36 0.86 -0.66 -2.47
CA PHE A 36 1.51 0.63 -2.63
C PHE A 36 0.46 1.72 -2.75
N LEU A 37 0.84 2.92 -2.38
CA LEU A 37 -0.07 4.04 -2.43
C LEU A 37 0.57 5.22 -3.14
N ASP A 38 -0.30 6.11 -3.62
CA ASP A 38 0.09 7.43 -4.09
C ASP A 38 -0.27 8.44 -3.03
N TYR A 39 0.48 9.52 -2.96
CA TYR A 39 0.21 10.61 -2.04
C TYR A 39 0.34 11.93 -2.77
N ASP A 40 -0.28 12.96 -2.21
CA ASP A 40 -0.23 14.30 -2.78
C ASP A 40 1.14 14.91 -2.51
N PRO A 41 1.95 15.19 -3.54
CA PRO A 41 3.30 15.73 -3.33
C PRO A 41 3.30 17.16 -2.77
N THR A 42 2.16 17.83 -2.79
CA THR A 42 2.05 19.18 -2.21
C THR A 42 1.78 19.14 -0.72
N LYS A 43 1.46 17.97 -0.18
CA LYS A 43 1.22 17.79 1.25
C LYS A 43 2.37 17.00 1.86
N LYS A 44 2.61 17.25 3.15
CA LYS A 44 3.61 16.49 3.87
C LYS A 44 3.10 15.07 4.11
N PHE A 45 3.76 14.13 3.48
CA PHE A 45 3.50 12.72 3.72
C PHE A 45 4.80 12.11 4.23
N SER A 46 4.81 11.71 5.49
CA SER A 46 6.01 11.20 6.14
C SER A 46 5.97 9.69 6.28
N LEU A 47 7.11 9.13 6.68
CA LEU A 47 7.19 7.71 6.99
C LEU A 47 6.23 7.35 8.14
N ILE A 48 6.01 8.28 9.06
CA ILE A 48 5.06 8.07 10.16
C ILE A 48 3.66 7.86 9.61
N ASP A 49 3.25 8.66 8.63
CA ASP A 49 1.94 8.52 8.00
C ASP A 49 1.80 7.16 7.34
N LEU A 50 2.87 6.71 6.69
CA LEU A 50 2.89 5.40 6.03
C LEU A 50 2.71 4.27 7.04
N VAL A 51 3.40 4.36 8.18
CA VAL A 51 3.31 3.36 9.25
C VAL A 51 1.90 3.36 9.85
N GLU A 52 1.30 4.52 10.02
CA GLU A 52 -0.08 4.62 10.52
C GLU A 52 -1.07 3.93 9.58
N ILE A 53 -0.90 4.13 8.28
CA ILE A 53 -1.74 3.47 7.28
C ILE A 53 -1.57 1.95 7.37
N LYS A 54 -0.33 1.50 7.49
CA LYS A 54 -0.03 0.07 7.64
C LYS A 54 -0.75 -0.51 8.84
N HIS A 55 -0.60 0.11 10.01
CA HIS A 55 -1.25 -0.36 11.23
C HIS A 55 -2.77 -0.33 11.13
N PHE A 56 -3.30 0.71 10.54
CA PHE A 56 -4.74 0.84 10.34
C PHE A 56 -5.28 -0.31 9.50
N LEU A 57 -4.61 -0.63 8.41
CA LEU A 57 -5.02 -1.71 7.53
C LEU A 57 -4.87 -3.08 8.19
N GLU A 58 -3.79 -3.30 8.91
CA GLU A 58 -3.59 -4.56 9.63
C GLU A 58 -4.68 -4.77 10.67
N ASP A 59 -5.05 -3.71 11.36
CA ASP A 59 -6.10 -3.78 12.37
C ASP A 59 -7.46 -4.09 11.75
N ARG A 60 -7.76 -3.48 10.62
CA ARG A 60 -9.05 -3.65 9.95
C ARG A 60 -9.18 -4.98 9.21
N LEU A 61 -8.10 -5.44 8.62
CA LEU A 61 -8.11 -6.65 7.79
C LEU A 61 -7.71 -7.90 8.57
N ALA A 62 -7.14 -7.72 9.75
CA ALA A 62 -6.66 -8.81 10.62
C ALA A 62 -5.60 -9.69 9.93
N VAL A 63 -4.79 -9.10 9.06
CA VAL A 63 -3.68 -9.78 8.38
C VAL A 63 -2.48 -8.85 8.35
N GLU A 64 -1.30 -9.41 8.15
CA GLU A 64 -0.09 -8.61 7.98
C GLU A 64 -0.12 -7.91 6.62
N VAL A 65 0.21 -6.64 6.62
CA VAL A 65 0.20 -5.81 5.42
C VAL A 65 1.55 -5.12 5.28
N ASP A 66 2.10 -5.13 4.08
CA ASP A 66 3.29 -4.36 3.74
C ASP A 66 2.85 -3.22 2.84
N VAL A 67 3.02 -2.00 3.31
CA VAL A 67 2.60 -0.80 2.57
C VAL A 67 3.81 0.03 2.21
N THR A 68 3.88 0.42 0.95
CA THR A 68 4.95 1.29 0.47
C THR A 68 4.35 2.40 -0.40
N THR A 69 5.18 3.35 -0.81
CA THR A 69 4.76 4.37 -1.77
C THR A 69 5.18 3.94 -3.17
N ARG A 70 4.49 4.46 -4.18
CA ARG A 70 4.86 4.17 -5.56
C ARG A 70 6.31 4.56 -5.84
N ASP A 71 6.75 5.66 -5.28
CA ASP A 71 8.13 6.15 -5.45
C ASP A 71 9.17 5.18 -4.91
N SER A 72 8.80 4.40 -3.91
CA SER A 72 9.70 3.47 -3.26
C SER A 72 9.80 2.12 -3.96
N LEU A 73 8.97 1.88 -4.97
CA LEU A 73 9.04 0.65 -5.74
C LEU A 73 10.37 0.60 -6.51
N HIS A 74 10.97 -0.58 -6.54
CA HIS A 74 12.22 -0.77 -7.26
C HIS A 74 12.01 -0.40 -8.74
N PRO A 75 12.87 0.45 -9.33
CA PRO A 75 12.66 0.95 -10.70
C PRO A 75 12.48 -0.15 -11.74
N MET A 76 13.20 -1.25 -11.61
CA MET A 76 13.12 -2.35 -12.56
C MET A 76 11.84 -3.16 -12.42
N LEU A 77 11.22 -3.14 -11.26
CA LEU A 77 9.99 -3.89 -11.00
C LEU A 77 8.74 -3.02 -11.05
N ARG A 78 8.93 -1.71 -11.02
CA ARG A 78 7.84 -0.76 -10.89
C ARG A 78 6.79 -0.91 -11.98
N GLU A 79 7.22 -1.04 -13.23
CA GLU A 79 6.30 -1.16 -14.35
C GLU A 79 5.47 -2.44 -14.26
N ASP A 80 6.11 -3.55 -13.93
CA ASP A 80 5.40 -4.82 -13.79
C ASP A 80 4.43 -4.79 -12.62
N ILE A 81 4.85 -4.19 -11.51
CA ILE A 81 3.99 -4.06 -10.34
C ILE A 81 2.78 -3.20 -10.66
N GLU A 82 3.00 -2.06 -11.32
CA GLU A 82 1.91 -1.16 -11.69
C GLU A 82 0.93 -1.83 -12.65
N ARG A 83 1.43 -2.63 -13.57
CA ARG A 83 0.61 -3.32 -14.56
C ARG A 83 -0.28 -4.38 -13.92
N SER A 84 0.22 -5.08 -12.93
CA SER A 84 -0.51 -6.16 -12.27
C SER A 84 -1.31 -5.71 -11.05
N ALA A 85 -1.14 -4.47 -10.63
CA ALA A 85 -1.79 -3.96 -9.43
C ALA A 85 -3.29 -3.79 -9.62
N THR A 86 -4.03 -4.04 -8.55
CA THR A 86 -5.47 -3.83 -8.50
C THR A 86 -5.76 -2.60 -7.65
N ARG A 87 -6.45 -1.63 -8.19
CA ARG A 87 -6.80 -0.43 -7.47
C ARG A 87 -7.83 -0.74 -6.38
N VAL A 88 -7.53 -0.34 -5.16
CA VAL A 88 -8.45 -0.48 -4.04
C VAL A 88 -9.38 0.73 -3.97
N PHE A 89 -8.80 1.91 -4.13
CA PHE A 89 -9.60 3.13 -4.22
C PHE A 89 -8.87 4.23 -4.94
#